data_5ad95e62da515403020eaa5bb6aead2f
#
_entry.id   5ad95e62da515403020eaa5bb6aead2f
#
_cell.length_a   1.000
_cell.length_b   1.000
_cell.length_c   1.000
_cell.angle_alpha   90.00
_cell.angle_beta   90.00
_cell.angle_gamma   90.00
#
_symmetry.space_group_name_H-M   'P 1'
#
loop_
_entity.id
_entity.type
_entity.pdbx_description
1 polymer ?
#
loop_
_entity_poly.entity_id
_entity_poly.type
_entity_poly.pdbx_seq_one_letter_code
_entity_poly.pdbx_strand_id
1 'polypeptide(L)'
;QKSDLHHLYPTDSRANSVRGNYNFAEVNGSSVPGNCEASRIGQDRRTTSRSNRFEPPTEHRGNVARALFYFSVRYQIAISESEETYLREWHLQDPVDARERERNNIIYNVQLNRNPFIDYPELPAKIQDF
;
A
#
# COMPACT_ATOMS: atom_id res chain seq x y z
N GLN A 1 -10.17 2.43 -12.69
CA GLN A 1 -9.18 2.44 -11.60
C GLN A 1 -9.84 2.65 -10.25
N LYS A 2 -10.66 3.69 -10.11
CA LYS A 2 -11.33 4.01 -8.84
C LYS A 2 -12.29 2.94 -8.39
N SER A 3 -12.83 2.15 -9.31
CA SER A 3 -13.78 1.09 -9.01
C SER A 3 -13.13 -0.28 -8.85
N ASP A 4 -11.80 -0.38 -9.00
CA ASP A 4 -11.10 -1.65 -8.81
C ASP A 4 -10.99 -1.96 -7.32
N LEU A 5 -11.64 -3.04 -6.89
CA LEU A 5 -11.72 -3.40 -5.49
C LEU A 5 -10.39 -3.86 -4.90
N HIS A 6 -9.46 -4.35 -5.73
CA HIS A 6 -8.12 -4.70 -5.25
C HIS A 6 -7.30 -3.49 -4.84
N HIS A 7 -7.62 -2.32 -5.39
CA HIS A 7 -6.96 -1.06 -5.05
C HIS A 7 -7.64 -0.38 -3.86
N LEU A 8 -8.91 -0.64 -3.61
CA LEU A 8 -9.69 0.01 -2.57
C LEU A 8 -9.62 -0.78 -1.26
N TYR A 9 -9.37 -0.09 -0.16
CA TYR A 9 -9.40 -0.68 1.17
C TYR A 9 -10.42 0.03 2.04
N PRO A 10 -11.20 -0.72 2.83
CA PRO A 10 -12.01 -0.10 3.87
C PRO A 10 -11.06 0.49 4.90
N THR A 11 -11.04 1.80 4.97
CA THR A 11 -10.19 2.54 5.90
C THR A 11 -10.95 3.76 6.39
N ASP A 12 -10.43 4.40 7.41
CA ASP A 12 -10.99 5.64 7.91
C ASP A 12 -11.03 6.68 6.77
N SER A 13 -12.22 7.26 6.52
CA SER A 13 -12.40 8.23 5.45
C SER A 13 -11.53 9.48 5.62
N ARG A 14 -11.24 9.84 6.86
CA ARG A 14 -10.34 10.96 7.17
C ARG A 14 -8.91 10.64 6.77
N ALA A 15 -8.45 9.42 7.06
CA ALA A 15 -7.11 8.99 6.64
C ALA A 15 -6.99 9.00 5.12
N ASN A 16 -8.00 8.51 4.40
CA ASN A 16 -8.04 8.56 2.95
C ASN A 16 -7.98 9.99 2.42
N SER A 17 -8.74 10.89 3.02
CA SER A 17 -8.77 12.29 2.60
C SER A 17 -7.42 12.97 2.85
N VAL A 18 -6.81 12.71 3.99
CA VAL A 18 -5.53 13.30 4.35
C VAL A 18 -4.41 12.72 3.50
N ARG A 19 -4.42 11.40 3.26
CA ARG A 19 -3.41 10.76 2.40
C ARG A 19 -3.40 11.41 1.01
N GLY A 20 -4.58 11.60 0.40
CA GLY A 20 -4.69 12.21 -0.92
C GLY A 20 -3.76 11.56 -1.93
N ASN A 21 -2.85 12.35 -2.50
CA ASN A 21 -1.88 11.90 -3.50
C ASN A 21 -0.48 11.69 -2.93
N TYR A 22 -0.31 11.70 -1.61
CA TYR A 22 1.00 11.50 -1.01
C TYR A 22 1.51 10.08 -1.28
N ASN A 23 2.78 9.96 -1.61
CA ASN A 23 3.43 8.67 -1.70
C ASN A 23 3.63 8.07 -0.31
N PHE A 24 3.80 6.76 -0.27
CA PHE A 24 4.01 6.05 0.98
C PHE A 24 5.48 6.06 1.38
N ALA A 25 5.73 6.16 2.68
CA ALA A 25 7.06 6.06 3.26
C ALA A 25 6.95 5.87 4.78
N GLU A 26 8.05 5.54 5.41
CA GLU A 26 8.19 5.73 6.86
C GLU A 26 8.65 7.16 7.08
N VAL A 27 8.01 7.86 7.99
CA VAL A 27 8.16 9.30 8.10
C VAL A 27 8.62 9.75 9.48
N ASN A 28 9.25 10.92 9.50
CA ASN A 28 9.51 11.68 10.71
C ASN A 28 8.38 12.70 10.85
N GLY A 29 7.25 12.26 11.37
CA GLY A 29 6.08 13.12 11.39
C GLY A 29 5.13 12.82 12.52
N SER A 30 4.02 13.55 12.51
CA SER A 30 2.99 13.45 13.53
C SER A 30 1.88 12.52 13.08
N SER A 31 1.16 11.98 14.06
CA SER A 31 -0.06 11.22 13.78
C SER A 31 -1.07 12.08 13.05
N VAL A 32 -1.87 11.42 12.20
CA VAL A 32 -2.97 12.09 11.50
C VAL A 32 -4.01 12.51 12.53
N PRO A 33 -4.56 13.73 12.43
CA PRO A 33 -5.56 14.22 13.40
C PRO A 33 -6.82 13.33 13.44
N GLY A 34 -7.45 13.28 14.60
CA GLY A 34 -8.67 12.55 14.82
C GLY A 34 -8.42 11.08 15.14
N ASN A 35 -9.19 10.19 14.53
CA ASN A 35 -9.13 8.74 14.81
C ASN A 35 -8.05 8.00 14.03
N CYS A 36 -7.14 8.70 13.37
CA CYS A 36 -6.11 8.12 12.53
C CYS A 36 -4.76 8.08 13.23
N GLU A 37 -4.73 7.77 14.50
CA GLU A 37 -3.52 7.83 15.34
C GLU A 37 -2.40 6.93 14.86
N ALA A 38 -2.74 5.80 14.26
CA ALA A 38 -1.75 4.83 13.76
C ALA A 38 -1.14 5.25 12.42
N SER A 39 -1.72 6.22 11.73
CA SER A 39 -1.21 6.75 10.47
C SER A 39 -0.44 8.03 10.72
N ARG A 40 0.57 8.29 9.90
CA ARG A 40 1.43 9.46 10.07
C ARG A 40 1.65 10.19 8.76
N ILE A 41 1.88 11.48 8.84
CA ILE A 41 2.29 12.32 7.72
C ILE A 41 3.57 13.06 8.10
N GLY A 42 4.50 13.13 7.18
CA GLY A 42 5.75 13.86 7.39
C GLY A 42 6.72 13.63 6.26
N GLN A 43 7.95 14.03 6.48
CA GLN A 43 9.02 13.85 5.50
C GLN A 43 9.55 12.42 5.57
N ASP A 44 9.96 11.90 4.41
CA ASP A 44 10.57 10.59 4.30
C ASP A 44 11.80 10.51 5.21
N ARG A 45 11.82 9.47 6.03
CA ARG A 45 12.90 9.24 7.01
C ARG A 45 14.26 8.98 6.35
N ARG A 46 14.26 8.44 5.13
CA ARG A 46 15.47 7.93 4.47
C ARG A 46 16.01 8.84 3.38
N THR A 47 15.26 9.86 2.98
CA THR A 47 15.68 10.77 1.91
C THR A 47 15.77 12.19 2.41
N THR A 48 16.34 13.07 1.58
CA THR A 48 16.41 14.50 1.87
C THR A 48 15.20 15.27 1.30
N SER A 49 14.26 14.58 0.70
CA SER A 49 13.06 15.19 0.15
C SER A 49 12.25 15.84 1.26
N ARG A 50 11.78 17.05 0.99
CA ARG A 50 10.91 17.78 1.92
C ARG A 50 9.44 17.59 1.62
N SER A 51 9.10 16.84 0.58
CA SER A 51 7.72 16.52 0.26
C SER A 51 7.11 15.65 1.36
N ASN A 52 5.85 15.88 1.65
CA ASN A 52 5.14 15.05 2.61
C ASN A 52 4.88 13.66 2.04
N ARG A 53 4.96 12.67 2.92
CA ARG A 53 4.66 11.27 2.65
C ARG A 53 3.66 10.79 3.68
N PHE A 54 3.06 9.66 3.40
CA PHE A 54 2.06 9.04 4.29
C PHE A 54 2.59 7.69 4.77
N GLU A 55 2.55 7.46 6.08
CA GLU A 55 2.92 6.20 6.68
C GLU A 55 1.67 5.49 7.19
N PRO A 56 1.30 4.34 6.60
CA PRO A 56 0.13 3.59 7.07
C PRO A 56 0.41 2.89 8.40
N PRO A 57 -0.64 2.46 9.12
CA PRO A 57 -0.46 1.65 10.32
C PRO A 57 0.35 0.40 10.02
N THR A 58 1.12 -0.05 11.02
CA THR A 58 2.03 -1.19 10.86
C THR A 58 1.32 -2.44 10.37
N GLU A 59 0.12 -2.71 10.86
CA GLU A 59 -0.66 -3.90 10.49
C GLU A 59 -1.26 -3.84 9.09
N HIS A 60 -1.15 -2.70 8.40
CA HIS A 60 -1.66 -2.53 7.03
C HIS A 60 -0.56 -2.36 5.99
N ARG A 61 0.68 -2.30 6.42
CA ARG A 61 1.80 -2.00 5.51
C ARG A 61 1.94 -3.01 4.38
N GLY A 62 1.87 -4.30 4.70
CA GLY A 62 1.96 -5.34 3.68
C GLY A 62 0.77 -5.31 2.73
N ASN A 63 -0.43 -5.10 3.25
CA ASN A 63 -1.64 -4.99 2.45
C ASN A 63 -1.54 -3.82 1.47
N VAL A 64 -1.07 -2.68 1.93
CA VAL A 64 -0.83 -1.50 1.08
C VAL A 64 0.19 -1.81 -0.01
N ALA A 65 1.29 -2.45 0.36
CA ALA A 65 2.34 -2.79 -0.60
C ALA A 65 1.80 -3.69 -1.72
N ARG A 66 1.09 -4.75 -1.37
CA ARG A 66 0.54 -5.69 -2.36
C ARG A 66 -0.54 -5.05 -3.23
N ALA A 67 -1.33 -4.14 -2.68
CA ALA A 67 -2.31 -3.39 -3.46
C ALA A 67 -1.62 -2.47 -4.49
N LEU A 68 -0.54 -1.82 -4.10
CA LEU A 68 0.20 -0.93 -5.00
C LEU A 68 1.00 -1.69 -6.06
N PHE A 69 1.57 -2.85 -5.72
CA PHE A 69 2.19 -3.72 -6.73
C PHE A 69 1.17 -4.13 -7.78
N TYR A 70 -0.02 -4.56 -7.35
CA TYR A 70 -1.10 -4.90 -8.26
C TYR A 70 -1.47 -3.71 -9.15
N PHE A 71 -1.66 -2.54 -8.55
CA PHE A 71 -2.05 -1.34 -9.28
C PHE A 71 -1.00 -0.95 -10.32
N SER A 72 0.27 -1.02 -9.94
CA SER A 72 1.38 -0.71 -10.85
C SER A 72 1.39 -1.62 -12.07
N VAL A 73 1.27 -2.92 -11.86
CA VAL A 73 1.31 -3.91 -12.95
C VAL A 73 0.03 -3.86 -13.78
N ARG A 74 -1.12 -3.79 -13.13
CA ARG A 74 -2.41 -3.84 -13.82
C ARG A 74 -2.65 -2.64 -14.72
N TYR A 75 -2.22 -1.46 -14.28
CA TYR A 75 -2.46 -0.20 -14.99
C TYR A 75 -1.20 0.42 -15.56
N GLN A 76 -0.07 -0.27 -15.47
CA GLN A 76 1.22 0.17 -16.01
C GLN A 76 1.63 1.55 -15.51
N ILE A 77 1.53 1.74 -14.20
CA ILE A 77 1.92 2.97 -13.52
C ILE A 77 3.17 2.69 -12.69
N ALA A 78 4.25 3.39 -12.98
CA ALA A 78 5.51 3.21 -12.28
C ALA A 78 5.42 3.65 -10.81
N ILE A 79 6.12 2.91 -9.96
CA ILE A 79 6.29 3.27 -8.54
C ILE A 79 7.66 3.95 -8.43
N SER A 80 7.73 5.07 -7.70
CA SER A 80 9.02 5.74 -7.49
C SER A 80 9.98 4.85 -6.72
N GLU A 81 11.26 4.99 -6.95
CA GLU A 81 12.28 4.15 -6.32
C GLU A 81 12.22 4.20 -4.80
N SER A 82 12.06 5.38 -4.23
CA SER A 82 11.99 5.55 -2.78
C SER A 82 10.76 4.87 -2.19
N GLU A 83 9.61 4.98 -2.85
CA GLU A 83 8.39 4.31 -2.43
C GLU A 83 8.50 2.80 -2.56
N GLU A 84 9.04 2.33 -3.68
CA GLU A 84 9.20 0.91 -3.94
C GLU A 84 10.06 0.22 -2.88
N THR A 85 11.14 0.87 -2.43
CA THR A 85 12.00 0.32 -1.38
C THR A 85 11.20 0.04 -0.10
N TYR A 86 10.39 0.99 0.33
CA TYR A 86 9.52 0.80 1.49
C TYR A 86 8.49 -0.31 1.27
N LEU A 87 7.86 -0.32 0.11
CA LEU A 87 6.81 -1.31 -0.20
C LEU A 87 7.36 -2.73 -0.20
N ARG A 88 8.55 -2.94 -0.74
CA ARG A 88 9.19 -4.26 -0.73
C ARG A 88 9.50 -4.73 0.69
N GLU A 89 9.99 -3.83 1.54
CA GLU A 89 10.26 -4.15 2.95
C GLU A 89 8.96 -4.43 3.70
N TRP A 90 7.94 -3.63 3.50
CA TRP A 90 6.66 -3.80 4.17
C TRP A 90 5.98 -5.11 3.78
N HIS A 91 6.11 -5.50 2.53
CA HIS A 91 5.60 -6.79 2.06
C HIS A 91 6.22 -7.96 2.83
N LEU A 92 7.52 -7.88 3.13
CA LEU A 92 8.22 -8.92 3.88
C LEU A 92 7.91 -8.86 5.37
N GLN A 93 7.75 -7.65 5.93
CA GLN A 93 7.50 -7.45 7.35
C GLN A 93 6.06 -7.81 7.75
N ASP A 94 5.12 -7.64 6.83
CA ASP A 94 3.70 -7.87 7.05
C ASP A 94 3.17 -8.82 5.98
N PRO A 95 3.39 -10.13 6.15
CA PRO A 95 3.04 -11.11 5.14
C PRO A 95 1.52 -11.28 4.97
N VAL A 96 1.15 -11.93 3.87
CA VAL A 96 -0.25 -12.23 3.56
C VAL A 96 -0.87 -13.04 4.69
N ASP A 97 -2.04 -12.62 5.15
CA ASP A 97 -2.80 -13.32 6.17
C ASP A 97 -4.11 -13.90 5.61
N ALA A 98 -4.85 -14.61 6.45
CA ALA A 98 -6.09 -15.25 6.06
C ALA A 98 -7.16 -14.23 5.61
N ARG A 99 -7.23 -13.08 6.26
CA ARG A 99 -8.17 -12.01 5.89
C ARG A 99 -7.91 -11.47 4.50
N GLU A 100 -6.66 -11.27 4.18
CA GLU A 100 -6.27 -10.76 2.87
C GLU A 100 -6.58 -11.77 1.77
N ARG A 101 -6.33 -13.05 2.02
CA ARG A 101 -6.69 -14.14 1.10
C ARG A 101 -8.19 -14.22 0.87
N GLU A 102 -8.96 -14.15 1.94
CA GLU A 102 -10.41 -14.15 1.85
C GLU A 102 -10.93 -12.97 1.04
N ARG A 103 -10.39 -11.79 1.30
CA ARG A 103 -10.75 -10.59 0.53
C ARG A 103 -10.46 -10.77 -0.96
N ASN A 104 -9.30 -11.34 -1.29
CA ASN A 104 -8.94 -11.62 -2.67
C ASN A 104 -9.94 -12.57 -3.34
N ASN A 105 -10.38 -13.61 -2.62
CA ASN A 105 -11.39 -14.55 -3.10
C ASN A 105 -12.75 -13.86 -3.33
N ILE A 106 -13.18 -13.03 -2.41
CA ILE A 106 -14.44 -12.30 -2.50
C ILE A 106 -14.42 -11.35 -3.70
N ILE A 107 -13.33 -10.62 -3.87
CA ILE A 107 -13.18 -9.68 -4.99
C ILE A 107 -13.20 -10.45 -6.33
N TYR A 108 -12.56 -11.60 -6.38
CA TYR A 108 -12.59 -12.43 -7.58
C TYR A 108 -14.03 -12.80 -7.97
N ASN A 109 -14.87 -13.13 -7.00
CA ASN A 109 -16.27 -13.48 -7.26
C ASN A 109 -17.07 -12.30 -7.80
N VAL A 110 -16.67 -11.06 -7.52
CA VAL A 110 -17.39 -9.85 -7.93
C VAL A 110 -16.85 -9.32 -9.26
N GLN A 111 -15.54 -9.18 -9.43
CA GLN A 111 -14.96 -8.53 -10.60
C GLN A 111 -14.10 -9.44 -11.47
N LEU A 112 -14.00 -10.73 -11.13
CA LEU A 112 -13.38 -11.79 -11.94
C LEU A 112 -11.89 -11.62 -12.19
N ASN A 113 -11.19 -10.91 -11.31
CA ASN A 113 -9.72 -10.89 -11.31
C ASN A 113 -9.18 -11.03 -9.90
N ARG A 114 -7.93 -11.43 -9.80
CA ARG A 114 -7.26 -11.65 -8.53
C ARG A 114 -6.04 -10.76 -8.42
N ASN A 115 -5.65 -10.46 -7.18
CA ASN A 115 -4.35 -9.83 -6.94
C ASN A 115 -3.28 -10.93 -6.85
N PRO A 116 -2.41 -11.07 -7.86
CA PRO A 116 -1.42 -12.14 -7.88
C PRO A 116 -0.36 -11.98 -6.77
N PHE A 117 -0.19 -10.80 -6.23
CA PHE A 117 0.79 -10.57 -5.16
C PHE A 117 0.29 -11.10 -3.81
N ILE A 118 -1.02 -11.39 -3.70
CA ILE A 118 -1.60 -12.08 -2.56
C ILE A 118 -1.50 -13.59 -2.78
N ASP A 119 -1.84 -14.07 -3.98
CA ASP A 119 -1.78 -15.50 -4.32
C ASP A 119 -0.35 -16.04 -4.34
N TYR A 120 0.59 -15.21 -4.80
CA TYR A 120 1.99 -15.57 -4.97
C TYR A 120 2.90 -14.51 -4.33
N PRO A 121 3.05 -14.56 -3.00
CA PRO A 121 3.81 -13.51 -2.28
C PRO A 121 5.29 -13.42 -2.68
N GLU A 122 5.82 -14.43 -3.38
CA GLU A 122 7.19 -14.43 -3.88
C GLU A 122 7.39 -13.60 -5.14
N LEU A 123 6.30 -13.15 -5.79
CA LEU A 123 6.40 -12.43 -7.07
C LEU A 123 7.19 -11.12 -6.99
N PRO A 124 7.05 -10.28 -5.95
CA PRO A 124 7.81 -9.02 -5.93
C PRO A 124 9.30 -9.22 -6.04
N ALA A 125 9.84 -10.30 -5.48
CA ALA A 125 11.27 -10.61 -5.56
C ALA A 125 11.74 -10.93 -6.98
N LYS A 126 10.80 -11.32 -7.86
CA LYS A 126 11.08 -11.68 -9.25
C LYS A 126 10.92 -10.51 -10.22
N ILE A 127 10.37 -9.41 -9.74
CA ILE A 127 10.18 -8.19 -10.54
C ILE A 127 11.30 -7.22 -10.19
N GLN A 128 12.07 -6.82 -11.19
CA GLN A 128 13.19 -5.92 -10.96
C GLN A 128 12.76 -4.51 -10.60
N ASP A 129 11.72 -4.03 -11.25
CA ASP A 129 11.29 -2.64 -11.12
C ASP A 129 9.78 -2.54 -11.36
N PHE A 130 9.12 -1.85 -10.49
CA PHE A 130 7.69 -1.58 -10.63
C PHE A 130 7.40 -0.26 -11.34
#